data_646308e16145d4b4dfa4139073cc11c7
#
_entry.id   646308e16145d4b4dfa4139073cc11c7
#
_cell.length_a   1.000
_cell.length_b   1.000
_cell.length_c   1.000
_cell.angle_alpha   90.00
_cell.angle_beta   90.00
_cell.angle_gamma   90.00
#
_symmetry.space_group_name_H-M   'P 1'
#
loop_
_entity.id
_entity.type
_entity.pdbx_description
1 polymer ?
#
loop_
_entity_poly.entity_id
_entity_poly.type
_entity_poly.pdbx_seq_one_letter_code
_entity_poly.pdbx_strand_id
1 'polypeptide(L)'
;MISKDFEIGRIIAIDTAEVSIELNSDIKGMSRSTYEGPQEVGRINSYIIIPVGARRLVGMVTRVVLVEEAEVRADRTMVTLPTSRRLMKATIIGTIYKNMFSQGISVFPVLDTPVVLASQQDLDAVFGPIVLSSDTDIIPEKPGFCIRIGDSPVMEGRPIRIDPDAFFGKHAAVIGSTGSGKSCTIASLIQAIHEDQRIKRTTFIILDTNGEYREAFQRYNQNSQSWENIPHIKCLYIPSDPLKKNDRLVIPYWFMNADDFIRLFQASKGVQRPVLLEALRMARNEAQNTSSLTNFREELICEFNRIWSLSGKDEKT
;
A
#
# COMPACT_ATOMS: atom_id res chain seq x y z
N MET A 1 -5.71 27.99 22.58
CA MET A 1 -5.58 27.53 23.97
C MET A 1 -6.09 26.10 24.01
N ILE A 2 -5.24 25.12 24.30
CA ILE A 2 -5.68 23.72 24.38
C ILE A 2 -6.54 23.60 25.63
N SER A 3 -7.77 23.10 25.46
CA SER A 3 -8.66 22.91 26.61
C SER A 3 -8.09 21.83 27.53
N LYS A 4 -8.11 22.06 28.84
CA LYS A 4 -7.69 21.06 29.84
C LYS A 4 -8.47 19.74 29.73
N ASP A 5 -9.63 19.78 29.09
CA ASP A 5 -10.50 18.62 28.91
C ASP A 5 -9.88 17.54 27.97
N PHE A 6 -8.94 17.92 27.11
CA PHE A 6 -8.24 17.02 26.22
C PHE A 6 -6.94 16.46 26.81
N GLU A 7 -6.43 17.00 27.90
CA GLU A 7 -5.18 16.54 28.53
C GLU A 7 -5.36 15.13 29.10
N ILE A 8 -4.56 14.18 28.62
CA ILE A 8 -4.64 12.77 29.01
C ILE A 8 -3.44 12.31 29.85
N GLY A 9 -2.35 13.04 29.85
CA GLY A 9 -1.14 12.64 30.55
C GLY A 9 0.05 13.52 30.24
N ARG A 10 1.23 13.06 30.64
CA ARG A 10 2.50 13.78 30.46
C ARG A 10 3.60 12.86 29.99
N ILE A 11 4.54 13.40 29.26
CA ILE A 11 5.72 12.67 28.77
C ILE A 11 6.67 12.40 29.93
N ILE A 12 7.01 11.12 30.13
CA ILE A 12 7.97 10.66 31.15
C ILE A 12 9.28 10.15 30.57
N ALA A 13 9.29 9.75 29.30
CA ALA A 13 10.51 9.34 28.61
C ALA A 13 10.39 9.65 27.11
N ILE A 14 11.53 9.95 26.49
CA ILE A 14 11.64 10.26 25.05
C ILE A 14 12.77 9.42 24.50
N ASP A 15 12.49 8.69 23.43
CA ASP A 15 13.46 7.97 22.62
C ASP A 15 13.26 8.41 21.17
N THR A 16 14.28 8.56 20.41
CA THR A 16 14.34 9.06 19.01
C THR A 16 13.01 9.51 18.38
N ALA A 17 12.07 8.61 18.15
CA ALA A 17 10.73 8.88 17.60
C ALA A 17 9.59 8.33 18.48
N GLU A 18 9.90 7.64 19.58
CA GLU A 18 8.94 7.07 20.51
C GLU A 18 8.91 7.90 21.81
N VAL A 19 7.72 8.12 22.33
CA VAL A 19 7.51 8.78 23.61
C VAL A 19 6.75 7.85 24.56
N SER A 20 7.16 7.85 25.84
CA SER A 20 6.42 7.19 26.90
C SER A 20 5.67 8.24 27.70
N ILE A 21 4.40 7.98 27.94
CA ILE A 21 3.44 8.91 28.53
C ILE A 21 2.85 8.25 29.77
N GLU A 22 2.84 8.95 30.88
CA GLU A 22 2.08 8.57 32.05
C GLU A 22 0.68 9.20 31.95
N LEU A 23 -0.35 8.36 31.97
CA LEU A 23 -1.73 8.82 31.90
C LEU A 23 -2.18 9.39 33.26
N ASN A 24 -3.01 10.42 33.20
CA ASN A 24 -3.55 11.04 34.40
C ASN A 24 -4.39 10.05 35.24
N SER A 25 -4.30 10.12 36.55
CA SER A 25 -5.00 9.21 37.47
C SER A 25 -6.52 9.33 37.43
N ASP A 26 -7.05 10.44 36.93
CA ASP A 26 -8.49 10.71 36.78
C ASP A 26 -9.12 9.97 35.60
N ILE A 27 -8.31 9.44 34.67
CA ILE A 27 -8.79 8.67 33.53
C ILE A 27 -9.16 7.24 33.99
N LYS A 28 -10.37 7.10 34.49
CA LYS A 28 -10.95 5.81 34.88
C LYS A 28 -11.65 5.19 33.66
N GLY A 29 -11.38 3.90 33.39
CA GLY A 29 -12.04 3.18 32.28
C GLY A 29 -11.53 3.51 30.88
N MET A 30 -10.36 4.14 30.74
CA MET A 30 -9.77 4.50 29.43
C MET A 30 -10.71 5.33 28.54
N SER A 31 -11.50 6.20 29.17
CA SER A 31 -12.41 7.13 28.48
C SER A 31 -12.31 8.51 29.13
N ARG A 32 -12.42 9.55 28.32
CA ARG A 32 -12.47 10.95 28.74
C ARG A 32 -13.61 11.68 28.06
N SER A 33 -14.39 12.40 28.82
CA SER A 33 -15.45 13.27 28.28
C SER A 33 -14.82 14.61 27.86
N THR A 34 -14.99 14.92 26.59
CA THR A 34 -14.58 16.21 26.01
C THR A 34 -15.80 16.96 25.52
N TYR A 35 -15.65 18.21 25.10
CA TYR A 35 -16.76 18.97 24.51
C TYR A 35 -17.23 18.38 23.16
N GLU A 36 -16.40 17.53 22.50
CA GLU A 36 -16.75 16.78 21.28
C GLU A 36 -17.47 15.44 21.60
N GLY A 37 -17.67 15.16 22.89
CA GLY A 37 -18.26 13.92 23.38
C GLY A 37 -17.27 13.00 24.10
N PRO A 38 -17.70 11.82 24.52
CA PRO A 38 -16.82 10.84 25.16
C PRO A 38 -15.85 10.26 24.13
N GLN A 39 -14.56 10.31 24.44
CA GLN A 39 -13.49 9.78 23.59
C GLN A 39 -12.73 8.69 24.33
N GLU A 40 -12.37 7.63 23.61
CA GLU A 40 -11.52 6.56 24.14
C GLU A 40 -10.06 7.03 24.23
N VAL A 41 -9.41 6.70 25.35
CA VAL A 41 -8.02 7.02 25.62
C VAL A 41 -7.17 5.75 25.50
N GLY A 42 -6.05 5.82 24.77
CA GLY A 42 -5.10 4.72 24.68
C GLY A 42 -5.52 3.56 23.79
N ARG A 43 -6.47 3.75 22.90
CA ARG A 43 -6.75 2.77 21.85
C ARG A 43 -5.52 2.63 20.94
N ILE A 44 -5.09 1.40 20.70
CA ILE A 44 -3.97 1.12 19.76
C ILE A 44 -4.32 1.66 18.38
N ASN A 45 -3.35 2.30 17.71
CA ASN A 45 -3.47 3.01 16.45
C ASN A 45 -4.35 4.29 16.50
N SER A 46 -4.77 4.75 17.68
CA SER A 46 -5.34 6.09 17.82
C SER A 46 -4.26 7.17 17.83
N TYR A 47 -4.68 8.42 17.66
CA TYR A 47 -3.77 9.55 17.53
C TYR A 47 -3.84 10.46 18.77
N ILE A 48 -2.69 10.96 19.15
CA ILE A 48 -2.50 11.92 20.23
C ILE A 48 -1.74 13.13 19.72
N ILE A 49 -1.88 14.23 20.44
CA ILE A 49 -1.21 15.48 20.12
C ILE A 49 -0.29 15.88 21.29
N ILE A 50 0.92 16.28 20.94
CA ILE A 50 1.91 16.78 21.86
C ILE A 50 2.19 18.24 21.47
N PRO A 51 1.69 19.23 22.23
CA PRO A 51 1.91 20.64 21.92
C PRO A 51 3.34 21.06 22.26
N VAL A 52 4.05 21.64 21.29
CA VAL A 52 5.41 22.16 21.45
C VAL A 52 5.47 23.57 20.87
N GLY A 53 5.25 24.56 21.70
CA GLY A 53 5.15 25.96 21.26
C GLY A 53 4.00 26.20 20.30
N ALA A 54 4.30 26.72 19.11
CA ALA A 54 3.31 26.95 18.03
C ALA A 54 3.08 25.71 17.15
N ARG A 55 3.78 24.61 17.40
CA ARG A 55 3.67 23.36 16.66
C ARG A 55 2.97 22.30 17.49
N ARG A 56 2.34 21.35 16.82
CA ARG A 56 1.68 20.21 17.44
C ARG A 56 2.26 18.95 16.83
N LEU A 57 2.92 18.13 17.63
CA LEU A 57 3.41 16.83 17.17
C LEU A 57 2.26 15.84 17.21
N VAL A 58 2.19 15.00 16.18
CA VAL A 58 1.19 13.93 16.07
C VAL A 58 1.88 12.62 16.42
N GLY A 59 1.38 11.95 17.45
CA GLY A 59 1.81 10.62 17.86
C GLY A 59 0.74 9.59 17.61
N MET A 60 1.15 8.39 17.19
CA MET A 60 0.27 7.22 17.05
C MET A 60 0.53 6.26 18.22
N VAL A 61 -0.51 5.89 18.93
CA VAL A 61 -0.44 4.99 20.09
C VAL A 61 -0.06 3.58 19.64
N THR A 62 1.03 3.05 20.17
CA THR A 62 1.56 1.72 19.82
C THR A 62 1.40 0.71 20.96
N ARG A 63 1.38 1.17 22.21
CA ARG A 63 1.29 0.28 23.37
C ARG A 63 0.66 0.98 24.58
N VAL A 64 -0.11 0.23 25.35
CA VAL A 64 -0.61 0.66 26.67
C VAL A 64 -0.32 -0.44 27.68
N VAL A 65 0.19 -0.08 28.83
CA VAL A 65 0.58 -1.01 29.90
C VAL A 65 0.15 -0.47 31.25
N LEU A 66 -0.33 -1.35 32.11
CA LEU A 66 -0.54 -1.08 33.52
C LEU A 66 0.72 -1.53 34.29
N VAL A 67 1.34 -0.63 35.03
CA VAL A 67 2.51 -0.93 35.88
C VAL A 67 2.07 -0.81 37.32
N GLU A 68 2.21 -1.88 38.07
CA GLU A 68 1.99 -1.90 39.50
C GLU A 68 3.35 -1.80 40.19
N GLU A 69 3.65 -0.65 40.78
CA GLU A 69 4.84 -0.46 41.60
C GLU A 69 4.49 -0.70 43.06
N ALA A 70 4.98 -1.79 43.62
CA ALA A 70 4.96 -2.00 45.06
C ALA A 70 6.13 -1.21 45.71
N GLU A 71 5.88 -0.07 46.27
CA GLU A 71 6.87 0.61 47.12
C GLU A 71 7.03 -0.16 48.43
N VAL A 72 8.09 -0.94 48.56
CA VAL A 72 8.54 -1.50 49.82
C VAL A 72 9.37 -0.42 50.52
N ARG A 73 8.75 0.37 51.40
CA ARG A 73 9.50 1.23 52.32
C ARG A 73 10.27 0.34 53.30
N ALA A 74 11.51 0.72 53.56
CA ALA A 74 12.43 0.01 54.47
C ALA A 74 11.92 -0.16 55.91
N ASP A 75 10.88 0.52 56.26
CA ASP A 75 10.21 0.44 57.58
C ASP A 75 8.95 -0.46 57.47
N ARG A 76 9.06 -1.69 57.91
CA ARG A 76 8.12 -2.82 57.73
C ARG A 76 6.71 -2.63 58.36
N THR A 77 6.31 -1.44 58.68
CA THR A 77 5.07 -1.17 59.42
C THR A 77 3.91 -0.59 58.60
N MET A 78 4.13 -0.17 57.35
CA MET A 78 3.04 0.27 56.47
C MET A 78 3.21 -0.29 55.04
N VAL A 79 2.31 -1.17 54.62
CA VAL A 79 2.13 -1.56 53.24
C VAL A 79 1.31 -0.45 52.56
N THR A 80 1.97 0.43 51.83
CA THR A 80 1.26 1.38 50.96
C THR A 80 0.67 0.55 49.81
N LEU A 81 -0.63 0.64 49.59
CA LEU A 81 -1.28 0.00 48.44
C LEU A 81 -0.58 0.42 47.17
N PRO A 82 -0.27 -0.52 46.26
CA PRO A 82 0.43 -0.22 45.03
C PRO A 82 -0.38 0.78 44.22
N THR A 83 0.21 1.92 43.92
CA THR A 83 -0.40 2.89 43.02
C THR A 83 -0.19 2.38 41.60
N SER A 84 -1.24 1.89 40.95
CA SER A 84 -1.16 1.45 39.59
C SER A 84 -0.98 2.64 38.62
N ARG A 85 0.15 2.67 37.93
CA ARG A 85 0.44 3.67 36.90
C ARG A 85 0.08 3.11 35.51
N ARG A 86 -0.57 3.92 34.70
CA ARG A 86 -0.89 3.57 33.32
C ARG A 86 0.10 4.28 32.41
N LEU A 87 0.86 3.47 31.67
CA LEU A 87 1.85 3.96 30.73
C LEU A 87 1.38 3.69 29.31
N MET A 88 1.53 4.70 28.47
CA MET A 88 1.22 4.63 27.04
C MET A 88 2.48 4.97 26.25
N LYS A 89 2.74 4.21 25.19
CA LYS A 89 3.79 4.51 24.23
C LYS A 89 3.18 4.96 22.92
N ALA A 90 3.78 5.98 22.33
CA ALA A 90 3.37 6.50 21.03
C ALA A 90 4.57 6.82 20.15
N THR A 91 4.46 6.51 18.86
CA THR A 91 5.46 6.89 17.87
C THR A 91 5.04 8.21 17.23
N ILE A 92 5.96 9.18 17.18
CA ILE A 92 5.73 10.47 16.54
C ILE A 92 5.80 10.29 15.02
N ILE A 93 4.70 10.63 14.34
CA ILE A 93 4.57 10.43 12.89
C ILE A 93 4.74 11.71 12.08
N GLY A 94 4.56 12.87 12.70
CA GLY A 94 4.70 14.16 12.02
C GLY A 94 4.37 15.36 12.88
N THR A 95 4.34 16.51 12.24
CA THR A 95 4.14 17.81 12.87
C THR A 95 3.02 18.58 12.18
N ILE A 96 2.10 19.17 12.95
CA ILE A 96 1.10 20.12 12.46
C ILE A 96 1.61 21.53 12.77
N TYR A 97 1.70 22.35 11.74
CA TYR A 97 1.99 23.78 11.85
C TYR A 97 1.03 24.56 10.95
N LYS A 98 0.38 25.60 11.50
CA LYS A 98 -0.65 26.39 10.78
C LYS A 98 -1.70 25.51 10.09
N ASN A 99 -2.20 24.48 10.78
CA ASN A 99 -3.16 23.48 10.29
C ASN A 99 -2.69 22.66 9.07
N MET A 100 -1.41 22.68 8.75
CA MET A 100 -0.82 21.82 7.73
C MET A 100 0.01 20.72 8.41
N PHE A 101 -0.25 19.48 8.05
CA PHE A 101 0.54 18.34 8.50
C PHE A 101 1.75 18.15 7.57
N SER A 102 2.90 17.92 8.17
CA SER A 102 4.11 17.47 7.49
C SER A 102 4.65 16.22 8.19
N GLN A 103 5.01 15.22 7.41
CA GLN A 103 5.65 14.03 7.93
C GLN A 103 7.05 14.35 8.46
N GLY A 104 7.43 13.71 9.57
CA GLY A 104 8.72 13.87 10.22
C GLY A 104 8.67 14.78 11.44
N ILE A 105 9.77 14.74 12.21
CA ILE A 105 9.91 15.45 13.49
C ILE A 105 10.81 16.66 13.25
N SER A 106 10.24 17.85 13.38
CA SER A 106 11.00 19.10 13.23
C SER A 106 11.35 19.76 14.57
N VAL A 107 10.65 19.39 15.64
CA VAL A 107 10.86 19.85 17.01
C VAL A 107 10.63 18.67 17.94
N PHE A 108 11.51 18.47 18.92
CA PHE A 108 11.34 17.42 19.92
C PHE A 108 10.58 17.95 21.13
N PRO A 109 9.69 17.16 21.74
CA PRO A 109 9.08 17.51 23.01
C PRO A 109 10.12 17.43 24.14
N VAL A 110 9.78 17.95 25.31
CA VAL A 110 10.59 17.80 26.51
C VAL A 110 9.82 16.96 27.54
N LEU A 111 10.53 16.47 28.55
CA LEU A 111 9.90 15.77 29.67
C LEU A 111 8.85 16.66 30.30
N ASP A 112 7.81 16.07 30.90
CA ASP A 112 6.68 16.73 31.54
C ASP A 112 5.79 17.53 30.56
N THR A 113 6.04 17.47 29.26
CA THR A 113 5.13 18.07 28.27
C THR A 113 3.75 17.41 28.36
N PRO A 114 2.66 18.18 28.40
CA PRO A 114 1.31 17.63 28.40
C PRO A 114 0.99 16.95 27.08
N VAL A 115 0.26 15.85 27.16
CA VAL A 115 -0.24 15.11 26.01
C VAL A 115 -1.75 15.21 25.99
N VAL A 116 -2.31 15.47 24.82
CA VAL A 116 -3.75 15.66 24.65
C VAL A 116 -4.30 14.71 23.58
N LEU A 117 -5.60 14.41 23.65
CA LEU A 117 -6.31 13.73 22.57
C LEU A 117 -6.29 14.57 21.29
N ALA A 118 -6.27 13.90 20.15
CA ALA A 118 -6.40 14.59 18.87
C ALA A 118 -7.84 15.10 18.70
N SER A 119 -8.00 16.41 18.50
CA SER A 119 -9.28 17.00 18.11
C SER A 119 -9.65 16.68 16.68
N GLN A 120 -10.92 16.87 16.31
CA GLN A 120 -11.35 16.74 14.90
C GLN A 120 -10.52 17.63 13.97
N GLN A 121 -10.19 18.85 14.41
CA GLN A 121 -9.35 19.76 13.63
C GLN A 121 -7.92 19.21 13.42
N ASP A 122 -7.34 18.52 14.40
CA ASP A 122 -6.04 17.87 14.27
C ASP A 122 -6.10 16.71 13.28
N LEU A 123 -7.14 15.89 13.38
CA LEU A 123 -7.38 14.78 12.48
C LEU A 123 -7.65 15.27 11.04
N ASP A 124 -8.36 16.40 10.89
CA ASP A 124 -8.59 17.02 9.57
C ASP A 124 -7.30 17.55 8.96
N ALA A 125 -6.39 18.06 9.77
CA ALA A 125 -5.08 18.48 9.29
C ALA A 125 -4.24 17.31 8.77
N VAL A 126 -4.37 16.12 9.38
CA VAL A 126 -3.60 14.91 9.00
C VAL A 126 -4.24 14.20 7.82
N PHE A 127 -5.54 13.91 7.88
CA PHE A 127 -6.25 13.02 6.95
C PHE A 127 -7.14 13.73 5.95
N GLY A 128 -7.34 15.03 6.12
CA GLY A 128 -8.35 15.80 5.40
C GLY A 128 -9.70 15.80 6.11
N PRO A 129 -10.59 16.74 5.75
CA PRO A 129 -11.89 16.90 6.39
C PRO A 129 -12.82 15.72 6.12
N ILE A 130 -13.74 15.47 7.06
CA ILE A 130 -14.87 14.57 6.83
C ILE A 130 -15.86 15.36 5.93
N VAL A 131 -15.97 14.95 4.67
CA VAL A 131 -17.02 15.46 3.77
C VAL A 131 -18.21 14.53 3.93
N LEU A 132 -19.31 15.05 4.42
CA LEU A 132 -20.58 14.32 4.43
C LEU A 132 -20.99 14.02 2.97
N SER A 133 -21.45 12.81 2.72
CA SER A 133 -21.64 12.20 1.41
C SER A 133 -22.67 12.87 0.48
N SER A 134 -23.16 14.05 0.79
CA SER A 134 -24.15 14.80 0.01
C SER A 134 -23.61 16.07 -0.66
N ASP A 135 -22.37 16.48 -0.37
CA ASP A 135 -21.87 17.73 -0.93
C ASP A 135 -20.73 17.47 -1.91
N THR A 136 -21.08 17.74 -3.15
CA THR A 136 -20.17 17.96 -4.26
C THR A 136 -18.89 18.68 -3.86
N ASP A 137 -17.77 17.97 -3.94
CA ASP A 137 -16.45 18.40 -4.43
C ASP A 137 -15.87 19.76 -4.03
N ILE A 138 -16.19 20.30 -2.87
CA ILE A 138 -15.39 21.39 -2.32
C ILE A 138 -14.41 20.77 -1.33
N ILE A 139 -13.36 20.13 -1.86
CA ILE A 139 -12.15 19.88 -1.08
C ILE A 139 -11.48 21.24 -0.92
N PRO A 140 -11.37 21.79 0.30
CA PRO A 140 -10.58 23.01 0.46
C PRO A 140 -9.17 22.72 -0.07
N GLU A 141 -8.62 23.67 -0.79
CA GLU A 141 -7.33 23.64 -1.48
C GLU A 141 -6.22 23.04 -0.62
N LYS A 142 -6.14 21.70 -0.56
CA LYS A 142 -4.88 21.03 -0.28
C LYS A 142 -4.12 20.99 -1.60
N PRO A 143 -2.84 21.39 -1.62
CA PRO A 143 -2.01 21.14 -2.78
C PRO A 143 -1.86 19.62 -2.90
N GLY A 144 -2.64 19.01 -3.78
CA GLY A 144 -2.59 17.56 -4.03
C GLY A 144 -3.97 17.00 -4.33
N PHE A 145 -4.07 16.30 -5.44
CA PHE A 145 -5.24 15.56 -5.84
C PHE A 145 -5.31 14.27 -5.02
N CYS A 146 -6.41 14.02 -4.30
CA CYS A 146 -6.58 12.82 -3.49
C CYS A 146 -7.84 12.05 -3.90
N ILE A 147 -7.75 10.73 -3.88
CA ILE A 147 -8.88 9.82 -4.10
C ILE A 147 -9.25 9.08 -2.80
N ARG A 148 -10.55 8.85 -2.60
CA ARG A 148 -11.04 8.02 -1.49
C ARG A 148 -10.88 6.54 -1.86
N ILE A 149 -10.29 5.78 -0.94
CA ILE A 149 -10.05 4.34 -1.11
C ILE A 149 -10.84 3.47 -0.13
N GLY A 150 -11.47 4.08 0.86
CA GLY A 150 -12.26 3.39 1.88
C GLY A 150 -12.50 4.26 3.09
N ASP A 151 -12.96 3.65 4.18
CA ASP A 151 -13.20 4.30 5.46
C ASP A 151 -12.30 3.72 6.55
N SER A 152 -11.95 4.58 7.53
CA SER A 152 -11.09 4.16 8.62
C SER A 152 -11.88 3.29 9.63
N PRO A 153 -11.41 2.08 9.96
CA PRO A 153 -12.03 1.29 11.02
C PRO A 153 -11.72 1.83 12.43
N VAL A 154 -10.72 2.70 12.55
CA VAL A 154 -10.28 3.28 13.83
C VAL A 154 -10.98 4.61 14.10
N MET A 155 -11.24 5.38 13.06
CA MET A 155 -11.89 6.69 13.12
C MET A 155 -13.21 6.62 12.37
N GLU A 156 -14.29 6.41 13.11
CA GLU A 156 -15.64 6.22 12.56
C GLU A 156 -16.04 7.38 11.64
N GLY A 157 -16.55 7.03 10.45
CA GLY A 157 -17.01 7.98 9.44
C GLY A 157 -15.89 8.77 8.74
N ARG A 158 -14.61 8.49 8.99
CA ARG A 158 -13.51 9.19 8.34
C ARG A 158 -13.02 8.46 7.09
N PRO A 159 -13.11 9.09 5.92
CA PRO A 159 -12.62 8.49 4.69
C PRO A 159 -11.08 8.46 4.66
N ILE A 160 -10.53 7.35 4.21
CA ILE A 160 -9.12 7.23 3.87
C ILE A 160 -8.92 7.70 2.44
N ARG A 161 -7.99 8.63 2.27
CA ARG A 161 -7.64 9.21 0.97
C ARG A 161 -6.16 9.03 0.71
N ILE A 162 -5.83 8.83 -0.55
CA ILE A 162 -4.44 8.78 -1.02
C ILE A 162 -4.24 9.82 -2.12
N ASP A 163 -3.04 10.36 -2.19
CA ASP A 163 -2.54 11.08 -3.35
C ASP A 163 -2.04 10.03 -4.36
N PRO A 164 -2.71 9.86 -5.51
CA PRO A 164 -2.34 8.81 -6.46
C PRO A 164 -0.96 9.06 -7.08
N ASP A 165 -0.56 10.29 -7.31
CA ASP A 165 0.76 10.61 -7.89
C ASP A 165 1.88 10.27 -6.90
N ALA A 166 1.70 10.60 -5.63
CA ALA A 166 2.66 10.27 -4.59
C ALA A 166 2.72 8.76 -4.30
N PHE A 167 1.58 8.06 -4.38
CA PHE A 167 1.50 6.64 -4.07
C PHE A 167 1.98 5.75 -5.22
N PHE A 168 1.47 5.97 -6.45
CA PHE A 168 1.81 5.16 -7.62
C PHE A 168 3.07 5.62 -8.35
N GLY A 169 3.54 6.83 -8.09
CA GLY A 169 4.83 7.33 -8.58
C GLY A 169 6.05 6.71 -7.90
N LYS A 170 5.86 5.82 -6.92
CA LYS A 170 6.91 5.16 -6.14
C LYS A 170 6.67 3.66 -6.05
N HIS A 171 7.69 2.94 -5.56
CA HIS A 171 7.54 1.51 -5.25
C HIS A 171 6.76 1.35 -3.95
N ALA A 172 5.78 0.45 -3.98
CA ALA A 172 4.99 0.08 -2.82
C ALA A 172 4.90 -1.45 -2.72
N ALA A 173 4.71 -1.97 -1.51
CA ALA A 173 4.49 -3.38 -1.27
C ALA A 173 3.27 -3.58 -0.35
N VAL A 174 2.38 -4.50 -0.74
CA VAL A 174 1.26 -4.96 0.09
C VAL A 174 1.62 -6.34 0.63
N ILE A 175 1.88 -6.41 1.92
CA ILE A 175 2.37 -7.61 2.59
C ILE A 175 1.28 -8.15 3.52
N GLY A 176 1.13 -9.47 3.55
CA GLY A 176 0.18 -10.15 4.43
C GLY A 176 0.16 -11.65 4.18
N SER A 177 -0.46 -12.41 5.08
CA SER A 177 -0.67 -13.85 4.93
C SER A 177 -1.72 -14.17 3.86
N THR A 178 -1.84 -15.43 3.46
CA THR A 178 -2.91 -15.88 2.56
C THR A 178 -4.28 -15.61 3.21
N GLY A 179 -5.22 -15.08 2.42
CA GLY A 179 -6.55 -14.71 2.90
C GLY A 179 -6.64 -13.36 3.64
N SER A 180 -5.54 -12.61 3.79
CA SER A 180 -5.55 -11.29 4.47
C SER A 180 -6.12 -10.14 3.62
N GLY A 181 -6.52 -10.39 2.39
CA GLY A 181 -7.11 -9.39 1.51
C GLY A 181 -6.11 -8.59 0.65
N LYS A 182 -4.85 -9.04 0.47
CA LYS A 182 -3.84 -8.34 -0.34
C LYS A 182 -4.33 -8.00 -1.75
N SER A 183 -4.80 -9.00 -2.47
CA SER A 183 -5.29 -8.85 -3.86
C SER A 183 -6.56 -7.99 -3.92
N CYS A 184 -7.46 -8.14 -2.95
CA CYS A 184 -8.64 -7.29 -2.81
C CYS A 184 -8.25 -5.82 -2.57
N THR A 185 -7.26 -5.55 -1.73
CA THR A 185 -6.76 -4.18 -1.48
C THR A 185 -6.25 -3.53 -2.76
N ILE A 186 -5.41 -4.24 -3.53
CA ILE A 186 -4.88 -3.73 -4.81
C ILE A 186 -6.01 -3.53 -5.82
N ALA A 187 -6.94 -4.48 -5.93
CA ALA A 187 -8.10 -4.38 -6.82
C ALA A 187 -8.95 -3.15 -6.47
N SER A 188 -9.27 -2.94 -5.18
CA SER A 188 -10.04 -1.79 -4.71
C SER A 188 -9.35 -0.45 -4.97
N LEU A 189 -8.03 -0.39 -4.81
CA LEU A 189 -7.24 0.81 -5.13
C LEU A 189 -7.34 1.15 -6.63
N ILE A 190 -7.17 0.17 -7.51
CA ILE A 190 -7.25 0.37 -8.95
C ILE A 190 -8.68 0.70 -9.39
N GLN A 191 -9.69 0.07 -8.79
CA GLN A 191 -11.10 0.39 -9.05
C GLN A 191 -11.42 1.84 -8.65
N ALA A 192 -10.97 2.29 -7.48
CA ALA A 192 -11.16 3.67 -7.02
C ALA A 192 -10.53 4.69 -7.99
N ILE A 193 -9.36 4.37 -8.57
CA ILE A 193 -8.74 5.20 -9.60
C ILE A 193 -9.54 5.16 -10.90
N HIS A 194 -9.98 3.99 -11.30
CA HIS A 194 -10.75 3.81 -12.54
C HIS A 194 -12.09 4.56 -12.51
N GLU A 195 -12.75 4.59 -11.35
CA GLU A 195 -14.03 5.29 -11.16
C GLU A 195 -13.88 6.80 -11.07
N ASP A 196 -12.70 7.31 -10.74
CA ASP A 196 -12.45 8.73 -10.65
C ASP A 196 -12.23 9.37 -12.03
N GLN A 197 -13.25 10.08 -12.53
CA GLN A 197 -13.24 10.70 -13.86
C GLN A 197 -12.16 11.79 -14.03
N ARG A 198 -11.53 12.24 -12.96
CA ARG A 198 -10.46 13.24 -12.99
C ARG A 198 -9.13 12.64 -13.46
N ILE A 199 -8.96 11.32 -13.34
CA ILE A 199 -7.76 10.58 -13.77
C ILE A 199 -7.94 10.15 -15.24
N LYS A 200 -7.20 10.77 -16.15
CA LYS A 200 -7.42 10.54 -17.61
C LYS A 200 -6.25 9.90 -18.35
N ARG A 201 -5.06 9.82 -17.74
CA ARG A 201 -3.83 9.41 -18.48
C ARG A 201 -2.96 8.43 -17.67
N THR A 202 -3.60 7.50 -16.99
CA THR A 202 -2.90 6.49 -16.22
C THR A 202 -3.14 5.12 -16.84
N THR A 203 -2.09 4.33 -16.96
CA THR A 203 -2.17 2.94 -17.42
C THR A 203 -1.60 2.02 -16.36
N PHE A 204 -2.38 1.05 -15.94
CA PHE A 204 -1.94 -0.01 -15.04
C PHE A 204 -1.72 -1.31 -15.84
N ILE A 205 -0.59 -1.96 -15.59
CA ILE A 205 -0.29 -3.29 -16.13
C ILE A 205 -0.19 -4.25 -14.95
N ILE A 206 -1.11 -5.21 -14.88
CA ILE A 206 -1.15 -6.22 -13.83
C ILE A 206 -0.64 -7.53 -14.40
N LEU A 207 0.43 -8.07 -13.80
CA LEU A 207 0.93 -9.41 -14.08
C LEU A 207 0.30 -10.37 -13.07
N ASP A 208 -0.84 -10.96 -13.45
CA ASP A 208 -1.64 -11.81 -12.59
C ASP A 208 -1.22 -13.28 -12.72
N THR A 209 -0.26 -13.69 -11.93
CA THR A 209 0.27 -15.06 -11.97
C THR A 209 -0.70 -16.11 -11.41
N ASN A 210 -1.63 -15.70 -10.56
CA ASN A 210 -2.56 -16.59 -9.87
C ASN A 210 -4.00 -16.53 -10.40
N GLY A 211 -4.30 -15.57 -11.28
CA GLY A 211 -5.66 -15.39 -11.84
C GLY A 211 -6.65 -14.74 -10.86
N GLU A 212 -6.19 -13.99 -9.86
CA GLU A 212 -7.04 -13.44 -8.80
C GLU A 212 -7.74 -12.13 -9.18
N TYR A 213 -7.22 -11.40 -10.18
CA TYR A 213 -7.73 -10.06 -10.52
C TYR A 213 -8.80 -10.03 -11.59
N ARG A 214 -8.97 -11.12 -12.35
CA ARG A 214 -9.92 -11.14 -13.48
C ARG A 214 -11.34 -10.80 -13.06
N GLU A 215 -11.84 -11.45 -12.02
CA GLU A 215 -13.20 -11.27 -11.54
C GLU A 215 -13.43 -9.88 -10.93
N ALA A 216 -12.40 -9.29 -10.35
CA ALA A 216 -12.46 -7.95 -9.77
C ALA A 216 -12.77 -6.86 -10.80
N PHE A 217 -12.46 -7.10 -12.08
CA PHE A 217 -12.64 -6.14 -13.16
C PHE A 217 -13.71 -6.56 -14.18
N GLN A 218 -14.65 -7.39 -13.74
CA GLN A 218 -15.83 -7.80 -14.51
C GLN A 218 -17.11 -7.37 -13.80
N ARG A 219 -18.11 -7.02 -14.59
CA ARG A 219 -19.49 -6.77 -14.12
C ARG A 219 -20.44 -7.69 -14.84
N TYR A 220 -21.42 -8.21 -14.10
CA TYR A 220 -22.48 -9.01 -14.71
C TYR A 220 -23.47 -8.09 -15.43
N ASN A 221 -23.58 -8.28 -16.76
CA ASN A 221 -24.54 -7.56 -17.57
C ASN A 221 -25.86 -8.35 -17.65
N GLN A 222 -26.91 -7.79 -17.08
CA GLN A 222 -28.22 -8.43 -17.05
C GLN A 222 -28.85 -8.59 -18.45
N ASN A 223 -28.54 -7.70 -19.40
CA ASN A 223 -29.08 -7.74 -20.74
C ASN A 223 -28.47 -8.85 -21.59
N SER A 224 -27.16 -9.05 -21.50
CA SER A 224 -26.42 -10.11 -22.20
C SER A 224 -26.33 -11.41 -21.40
N GLN A 225 -26.77 -11.42 -20.14
CA GLN A 225 -26.64 -12.53 -19.18
C GLN A 225 -25.21 -13.09 -19.11
N SER A 226 -24.23 -12.21 -19.20
CA SER A 226 -22.81 -12.58 -19.23
C SER A 226 -21.95 -11.64 -18.37
N TRP A 227 -20.78 -12.14 -17.97
CA TRP A 227 -19.75 -11.33 -17.36
C TRP A 227 -18.97 -10.58 -18.42
N GLU A 228 -18.92 -9.27 -18.31
CA GLU A 228 -18.23 -8.38 -19.24
C GLU A 228 -17.15 -7.60 -18.49
N ASN A 229 -16.05 -7.34 -19.16
CA ASN A 229 -14.99 -6.50 -18.60
C ASN A 229 -15.50 -5.05 -18.41
N ILE A 230 -15.11 -4.44 -17.32
CA ILE A 230 -15.35 -2.99 -17.10
C ILE A 230 -14.74 -2.21 -18.26
N PRO A 231 -15.38 -1.14 -18.74
CA PRO A 231 -14.85 -0.31 -19.82
C PRO A 231 -13.39 0.08 -19.61
N HIS A 232 -12.60 0.10 -20.68
CA HIS A 232 -11.15 0.41 -20.67
C HIS A 232 -10.26 -0.61 -19.96
N ILE A 233 -10.78 -1.73 -19.47
CA ILE A 233 -9.99 -2.81 -18.88
C ILE A 233 -9.90 -3.96 -19.86
N LYS A 234 -8.68 -4.39 -20.17
CA LYS A 234 -8.38 -5.49 -21.06
C LYS A 234 -7.70 -6.62 -20.29
N CYS A 235 -8.38 -7.74 -20.16
CA CYS A 235 -7.80 -8.95 -19.57
C CYS A 235 -7.24 -9.82 -20.71
N LEU A 236 -5.94 -10.10 -20.66
CA LEU A 236 -5.27 -10.99 -21.62
C LEU A 236 -4.82 -12.25 -20.88
N TYR A 237 -4.93 -13.40 -21.51
CA TYR A 237 -4.50 -14.66 -20.92
C TYR A 237 -3.76 -15.55 -21.91
N ILE A 238 -2.96 -16.47 -21.40
CA ILE A 238 -2.31 -17.53 -22.17
C ILE A 238 -3.26 -18.73 -22.10
N PRO A 239 -4.00 -19.04 -23.17
CA PRO A 239 -4.96 -20.13 -23.13
C PRO A 239 -4.24 -21.49 -23.11
N SER A 240 -4.73 -22.39 -22.25
CA SER A 240 -4.35 -23.81 -22.31
C SER A 240 -4.91 -24.50 -23.54
N ASP A 241 -6.03 -23.99 -24.11
CA ASP A 241 -6.67 -24.48 -25.32
C ASP A 241 -6.39 -23.53 -26.50
N PRO A 242 -5.67 -23.99 -27.55
CA PRO A 242 -5.35 -23.18 -28.72
C PRO A 242 -6.57 -22.67 -29.51
N LEU A 243 -7.75 -23.30 -29.31
CA LEU A 243 -8.98 -22.95 -30.05
C LEU A 243 -9.69 -21.71 -29.42
N LYS A 244 -9.38 -21.34 -28.18
CA LYS A 244 -9.92 -20.14 -27.56
C LYS A 244 -9.15 -18.90 -28.04
N LYS A 245 -9.73 -18.16 -28.99
CA LYS A 245 -9.09 -17.01 -29.65
C LYS A 245 -9.32 -15.65 -28.97
N ASN A 246 -10.37 -15.50 -28.15
CA ASN A 246 -10.71 -14.22 -27.53
C ASN A 246 -9.82 -13.93 -26.33
N ASP A 247 -9.37 -12.69 -26.21
CA ASP A 247 -8.54 -12.19 -25.09
C ASP A 247 -7.20 -12.91 -24.91
N ARG A 248 -6.66 -13.46 -25.97
CA ARG A 248 -5.38 -14.16 -25.97
C ARG A 248 -4.23 -13.16 -25.91
N LEU A 249 -3.27 -13.40 -25.01
CA LEU A 249 -1.98 -12.71 -25.04
C LEU A 249 -1.16 -13.21 -26.24
N VAL A 250 -0.87 -12.32 -27.17
CA VAL A 250 0.01 -12.60 -28.30
C VAL A 250 1.25 -11.73 -28.18
N ILE A 251 2.39 -12.37 -28.01
CA ILE A 251 3.70 -11.70 -27.98
C ILE A 251 4.34 -11.96 -29.35
N PRO A 252 4.57 -10.92 -30.15
CA PRO A 252 5.19 -11.10 -31.45
C PRO A 252 6.68 -11.46 -31.28
N TYR A 253 7.19 -12.37 -32.09
CA TYR A 253 8.56 -12.88 -31.99
C TYR A 253 9.62 -11.79 -32.14
N TRP A 254 9.36 -10.74 -32.89
CA TRP A 254 10.29 -9.64 -33.11
C TRP A 254 10.47 -8.79 -31.84
N PHE A 255 9.53 -8.87 -30.90
CA PHE A 255 9.60 -8.17 -29.59
C PHE A 255 10.48 -8.93 -28.58
N MET A 256 10.68 -10.23 -28.78
CA MET A 256 11.44 -11.08 -27.87
C MET A 256 12.95 -10.89 -28.07
N ASN A 257 13.68 -10.84 -26.97
CA ASN A 257 15.16 -10.84 -26.99
C ASN A 257 15.74 -12.27 -26.94
N ALA A 258 17.06 -12.41 -27.01
CA ALA A 258 17.71 -13.70 -26.99
C ALA A 258 17.47 -14.51 -25.70
N ASP A 259 17.42 -13.83 -24.56
CA ASP A 259 17.17 -14.47 -23.27
C ASP A 259 15.73 -14.97 -23.16
N ASP A 260 14.77 -14.26 -23.75
CA ASP A 260 13.38 -14.72 -23.82
C ASP A 260 13.26 -16.02 -24.60
N PHE A 261 13.96 -16.14 -25.72
CA PHE A 261 14.01 -17.37 -26.49
C PHE A 261 14.72 -18.50 -25.74
N ILE A 262 15.83 -18.22 -25.04
CA ILE A 262 16.53 -19.22 -24.22
C ILE A 262 15.58 -19.78 -23.14
N ARG A 263 14.79 -18.93 -22.51
CA ARG A 263 13.80 -19.34 -21.50
C ARG A 263 12.62 -20.08 -22.12
N LEU A 264 12.10 -19.59 -23.25
CA LEU A 264 10.98 -20.20 -23.96
C LEU A 264 11.31 -21.65 -24.38
N PHE A 265 12.50 -21.86 -24.94
CA PHE A 265 12.95 -23.19 -25.37
C PHE A 265 13.67 -23.98 -24.27
N GLN A 266 13.81 -23.42 -23.09
CA GLN A 266 14.55 -24.02 -21.97
C GLN A 266 15.95 -24.51 -22.36
N ALA A 267 16.63 -23.75 -23.24
CA ALA A 267 17.88 -24.13 -23.81
C ALA A 267 19.00 -24.32 -22.78
N SER A 268 19.59 -25.51 -22.76
CA SER A 268 20.69 -25.86 -21.85
C SER A 268 21.96 -25.03 -22.12
N LYS A 269 22.77 -24.80 -21.10
CA LYS A 269 23.96 -23.91 -21.16
C LYS A 269 25.06 -24.44 -22.13
N GLY A 270 25.10 -25.72 -22.40
CA GLY A 270 26.13 -26.33 -23.22
C GLY A 270 25.95 -26.05 -24.73
N VAL A 271 25.41 -27.02 -25.48
CA VAL A 271 25.30 -26.98 -26.95
C VAL A 271 24.10 -26.15 -27.42
N GLN A 272 22.97 -26.20 -26.71
CA GLN A 272 21.71 -25.65 -27.20
C GLN A 272 21.70 -24.13 -27.26
N ARG A 273 22.27 -23.44 -26.27
CA ARG A 273 22.30 -21.95 -26.23
C ARG A 273 23.09 -21.35 -27.40
N PRO A 274 24.33 -21.80 -27.68
CA PRO A 274 25.06 -21.29 -28.85
C PRO A 274 24.32 -21.50 -30.15
N VAL A 275 23.74 -22.68 -30.36
CA VAL A 275 22.96 -23.00 -31.57
C VAL A 275 21.74 -22.09 -31.69
N LEU A 276 20.99 -21.91 -30.62
CA LEU A 276 19.82 -21.02 -30.61
C LEU A 276 20.19 -19.57 -30.90
N LEU A 277 21.27 -19.06 -30.26
CA LEU A 277 21.74 -17.69 -30.50
C LEU A 277 22.19 -17.47 -31.94
N GLU A 278 22.89 -18.44 -32.56
CA GLU A 278 23.31 -18.34 -33.93
C GLU A 278 22.11 -18.41 -34.91
N ALA A 279 21.13 -19.29 -34.64
CA ALA A 279 19.89 -19.34 -35.41
C ALA A 279 19.10 -18.04 -35.34
N LEU A 280 18.99 -17.44 -34.14
CA LEU A 280 18.37 -16.12 -33.94
C LEU A 280 19.09 -15.01 -34.68
N ARG A 281 20.43 -15.03 -34.72
CA ARG A 281 21.24 -14.05 -35.42
C ARG A 281 21.01 -14.14 -36.94
N MET A 282 21.00 -15.35 -37.46
CA MET A 282 20.76 -15.60 -38.90
C MET A 282 19.36 -15.17 -39.31
N ALA A 283 18.33 -15.62 -38.58
CA ALA A 283 16.94 -15.28 -38.86
C ALA A 283 16.67 -13.76 -38.80
N ARG A 284 17.32 -13.05 -37.90
CA ARG A 284 17.18 -11.56 -37.80
C ARG A 284 17.89 -10.87 -39.00
N ASN A 285 19.04 -11.35 -39.41
CA ASN A 285 19.75 -10.78 -40.58
C ASN A 285 18.96 -11.00 -41.88
N GLU A 286 18.36 -12.15 -42.04
CA GLU A 286 17.51 -12.47 -43.19
C GLU A 286 16.20 -11.66 -43.19
N ALA A 287 15.56 -11.49 -42.00
CA ALA A 287 14.37 -10.66 -41.85
C ALA A 287 14.62 -9.18 -42.14
N GLN A 288 15.83 -8.65 -41.88
CA GLN A 288 16.21 -7.29 -42.26
C GLN A 288 16.35 -7.12 -43.78
N ASN A 289 16.69 -8.17 -44.49
CA ASN A 289 16.83 -8.15 -45.92
C ASN A 289 15.52 -8.41 -46.70
N THR A 290 14.52 -8.96 -46.01
CA THR A 290 13.22 -9.32 -46.58
C THR A 290 12.14 -8.43 -45.95
N SER A 291 11.44 -7.65 -46.73
CA SER A 291 10.42 -6.67 -46.28
C SER A 291 9.12 -7.28 -45.70
N SER A 292 9.14 -8.55 -45.28
CA SER A 292 7.99 -9.29 -44.76
C SER A 292 8.29 -9.96 -43.42
N LEU A 293 7.72 -9.39 -42.37
CA LEU A 293 7.75 -9.95 -41.01
C LEU A 293 7.02 -11.30 -40.86
N THR A 294 6.31 -11.75 -41.88
CA THR A 294 5.55 -12.99 -41.86
C THR A 294 6.44 -14.24 -41.92
N ASN A 295 7.64 -14.12 -42.41
CA ASN A 295 8.55 -15.24 -42.62
C ASN A 295 9.51 -15.50 -41.46
N PHE A 296 9.65 -14.57 -40.51
CA PHE A 296 10.63 -14.68 -39.40
C PHE A 296 10.47 -16.00 -38.62
N ARG A 297 9.24 -16.44 -38.38
CA ARG A 297 8.99 -17.68 -37.61
C ARG A 297 9.45 -18.91 -38.43
N GLU A 298 9.13 -18.95 -39.70
CA GLU A 298 9.46 -20.07 -40.58
C GLU A 298 10.96 -20.14 -40.82
N GLU A 299 11.58 -18.98 -41.00
CA GLU A 299 13.04 -18.85 -41.13
C GLU A 299 13.76 -19.26 -39.85
N LEU A 300 13.28 -18.83 -38.68
CA LEU A 300 13.84 -19.23 -37.38
C LEU A 300 13.78 -20.75 -37.19
N ILE A 301 12.63 -21.37 -37.49
CA ILE A 301 12.47 -22.83 -37.39
C ILE A 301 13.37 -23.55 -38.38
N CYS A 302 13.44 -23.07 -39.61
CA CYS A 302 14.29 -23.65 -40.65
C CYS A 302 15.77 -23.59 -40.26
N GLU A 303 16.26 -22.42 -39.84
CA GLU A 303 17.65 -22.23 -39.41
C GLU A 303 17.99 -23.01 -38.14
N PHE A 304 17.09 -23.02 -37.17
CA PHE A 304 17.26 -23.84 -35.98
C PHE A 304 17.41 -25.33 -36.32
N ASN A 305 16.54 -25.87 -37.18
CA ASN A 305 16.62 -27.26 -37.61
C ASN A 305 17.89 -27.54 -38.45
N ARG A 306 18.30 -26.58 -39.29
CA ARG A 306 19.53 -26.68 -40.05
C ARG A 306 20.77 -26.77 -39.16
N ILE A 307 20.92 -25.86 -38.22
CA ILE A 307 22.05 -25.82 -37.30
C ILE A 307 22.02 -27.02 -36.35
N TRP A 308 20.83 -27.40 -35.87
CA TRP A 308 20.65 -28.57 -35.02
C TRP A 308 21.05 -29.87 -35.76
N SER A 309 20.70 -30.02 -37.02
CA SER A 309 21.11 -31.17 -37.83
C SER A 309 22.62 -31.23 -38.12
N LEU A 310 23.31 -30.08 -38.10
CA LEU A 310 24.75 -29.99 -38.25
C LEU A 310 25.50 -30.24 -36.91
N SER A 311 24.89 -29.94 -35.78
CA SER A 311 25.52 -30.10 -34.46
C SER A 311 25.28 -31.45 -33.78
N GLY A 312 24.37 -32.27 -34.30
CA GLY A 312 23.92 -33.47 -33.62
C GLY A 312 23.85 -34.69 -34.50
N LYS A 313 24.97 -35.25 -34.84
CA LYS A 313 25.04 -36.69 -35.08
C LYS A 313 25.88 -37.29 -34.00
N ASP A 314 25.35 -37.52 -32.86
CA ASP A 314 25.77 -38.52 -31.89
C ASP A 314 25.16 -38.17 -30.50
N GLU A 315 23.89 -38.56 -30.38
CA GLU A 315 23.38 -39.01 -29.08
C GLU A 315 22.04 -39.70 -29.36
N LYS A 316 22.17 -40.90 -29.83
CA LYS A 316 21.21 -41.97 -29.57
C LYS A 316 21.67 -42.60 -28.26
N THR A 317 21.05 -42.25 -27.16
CA THR A 317 20.72 -43.10 -26.02
C THR A 317 19.76 -42.37 -25.10
#